data_124e4cff20998e184ef57f636429c255
#
_entry.id   124e4cff20998e184ef57f636429c255
#
_cell.length_a   1.000
_cell.length_b   1.000
_cell.length_c   1.000
_cell.angle_alpha   90.00
_cell.angle_beta   90.00
_cell.angle_gamma   90.00
#
_symmetry.space_group_name_H-M   'P 1'
#
loop_
_entity.id
_entity.type
_entity.pdbx_description
1 polymer ?
#
loop_
_entity_poly.entity_id
_entity_poly.type
_entity_poly.pdbx_seq_one_letter_code
_entity_poly.pdbx_strand_id
1 'polypeptide(L)'
;MYKKWNQRWKSSTEFRQTKLFFPELDRKKSNILCNLDRKNLGLMIQLLTGHNRLKYHESKVNTMQEDSSCRFCQWEEETAWHLVAECPAFWRSRMDIFGDTILDTPEWKVMQLMNFIKKIKMKKLLNPGSNQ
;
A
#
# COMPACT_ATOMS: atom_id res chain seq x y z
N MET A 1 4.54 -27.78 -1.83
CA MET A 1 4.77 -26.69 -2.80
C MET A 1 4.54 -25.32 -2.20
N TYR A 2 3.41 -25.10 -1.55
CA TYR A 2 3.08 -23.83 -0.90
C TYR A 2 4.11 -23.44 0.17
N LYS A 3 4.55 -24.37 1.00
CA LYS A 3 5.53 -24.09 2.06
C LYS A 3 6.87 -23.63 1.51
N LYS A 4 7.32 -24.25 0.41
CA LYS A 4 8.59 -23.85 -0.23
C LYS A 4 8.51 -22.44 -0.80
N TRP A 5 7.41 -22.12 -1.43
CA TRP A 5 7.20 -20.78 -1.99
C TRP A 5 7.15 -19.73 -0.88
N ASN A 6 6.47 -20.04 0.23
CA ASN A 6 6.37 -19.14 1.36
C ASN A 6 7.73 -18.91 2.01
N GLN A 7 8.55 -19.97 2.16
CA GLN A 7 9.91 -19.82 2.68
C GLN A 7 10.77 -18.97 1.76
N ARG A 8 10.67 -19.18 0.46
CA ARG A 8 11.40 -18.39 -0.53
C ARG A 8 10.97 -16.92 -0.46
N TRP A 9 9.69 -16.69 -0.31
CA TRP A 9 9.16 -15.32 -0.18
C TRP A 9 9.70 -14.64 1.08
N LYS A 10 9.64 -15.34 2.23
CA LYS A 10 10.10 -14.77 3.49
C LYS A 10 11.60 -14.51 3.49
N SER A 11 12.39 -15.37 2.86
CA SER A 11 13.85 -15.24 2.85
C SER A 11 14.37 -14.27 1.79
N SER A 12 13.54 -13.86 0.84
CA SER A 12 13.94 -12.90 -0.18
C SER A 12 14.25 -11.54 0.44
N THR A 13 15.31 -10.90 -0.04
CA THR A 13 15.66 -9.52 0.38
C THR A 13 15.03 -8.46 -0.52
N GLU A 14 14.35 -8.89 -1.59
CA GLU A 14 13.68 -8.01 -2.53
C GLU A 14 12.22 -7.81 -2.15
N PHE A 15 11.53 -6.93 -2.87
CA PHE A 15 10.09 -6.69 -2.73
C PHE A 15 9.70 -6.17 -1.33
N ARG A 16 10.51 -5.26 -0.78
CA ARG A 16 10.32 -4.76 0.58
C ARG A 16 8.94 -4.13 0.80
N GLN A 17 8.46 -3.35 -0.16
CA GLN A 17 7.14 -2.70 -0.05
C GLN A 17 6.02 -3.74 -0.02
N THR A 18 6.07 -4.71 -0.93
CA THR A 18 5.05 -5.75 -0.99
C THR A 18 5.02 -6.58 0.28
N LYS A 19 6.19 -6.86 0.86
CA LYS A 19 6.29 -7.68 2.09
C LYS A 19 5.65 -7.02 3.30
N LEU A 20 5.57 -5.70 3.34
CA LEU A 20 4.88 -5.01 4.41
C LEU A 20 3.39 -5.36 4.42
N PHE A 21 2.79 -5.52 3.22
CA PHE A 21 1.40 -5.92 3.09
C PHE A 21 1.23 -7.44 3.12
N PHE A 22 2.18 -8.18 2.56
CA PHE A 22 2.15 -9.65 2.44
C PHE A 22 3.43 -10.25 3.01
N PRO A 23 3.58 -10.32 4.35
CA PRO A 23 4.75 -10.99 4.92
C PRO A 23 4.76 -12.49 4.63
N GLU A 24 3.58 -13.06 4.36
CA GLU A 24 3.40 -14.45 3.96
C GLU A 24 2.49 -14.52 2.74
N LEU A 25 2.58 -15.62 2.01
CA LEU A 25 1.65 -15.86 0.91
C LEU A 25 0.24 -16.04 1.47
N ASP A 26 -0.73 -15.35 0.89
CA ASP A 26 -2.11 -15.39 1.35
C ASP A 26 -3.02 -15.64 0.15
N ARG A 27 -3.46 -16.89 0.03
CA ARG A 27 -4.29 -17.31 -1.11
C ARG A 27 -5.66 -16.64 -1.09
N LYS A 28 -6.25 -16.44 0.09
CA LYS A 28 -7.56 -15.81 0.20
C LYS A 28 -7.52 -14.37 -0.33
N LYS A 29 -6.53 -13.60 0.10
CA LYS A 29 -6.37 -12.23 -0.37
C LYS A 29 -6.08 -12.19 -1.87
N SER A 30 -5.23 -13.10 -2.36
CA SER A 30 -4.92 -13.17 -3.78
C SER A 30 -6.14 -13.46 -4.62
N ASN A 31 -7.00 -14.40 -4.17
CA ASN A 31 -8.22 -14.72 -4.90
C ASN A 31 -9.18 -13.55 -4.97
N ILE A 32 -9.34 -12.81 -3.87
CA ILE A 32 -10.21 -11.64 -3.84
C ILE A 32 -9.65 -10.55 -4.77
N LEU A 33 -8.34 -10.32 -4.74
CA LEU A 33 -7.70 -9.36 -5.62
C LEU A 33 -7.92 -9.69 -7.09
N CYS A 34 -7.78 -10.97 -7.45
CA CYS A 34 -7.95 -11.41 -8.84
C CYS A 34 -9.40 -11.26 -9.33
N ASN A 35 -10.36 -11.16 -8.42
CA ASN A 35 -11.77 -10.97 -8.77
C ASN A 35 -12.18 -9.50 -8.83
N LEU A 36 -11.27 -8.57 -8.54
CA LEU A 36 -11.55 -7.15 -8.70
C LEU A 36 -11.61 -6.77 -10.18
N ASP A 37 -12.34 -5.70 -10.49
CA ASP A 37 -12.34 -5.17 -11.83
C ASP A 37 -10.97 -4.60 -12.18
N ARG A 38 -10.73 -4.37 -13.47
CA ARG A 38 -9.40 -4.00 -13.96
C ARG A 38 -8.85 -2.73 -13.33
N LYS A 39 -9.71 -1.72 -13.16
CA LYS A 39 -9.28 -0.44 -12.58
C LYS A 39 -8.86 -0.61 -11.12
N ASN A 40 -9.68 -1.29 -10.33
CA ASN A 40 -9.40 -1.50 -8.92
C ASN A 40 -8.21 -2.43 -8.70
N LEU A 41 -8.08 -3.46 -9.53
CA LEU A 41 -6.91 -4.34 -9.46
C LEU A 41 -5.64 -3.58 -9.76
N GLY A 42 -5.63 -2.75 -10.81
CA GLY A 42 -4.47 -1.93 -11.14
C GLY A 42 -4.07 -1.00 -10.01
N LEU A 43 -5.07 -0.36 -9.38
CA LEU A 43 -4.84 0.53 -8.25
C LEU A 43 -4.21 -0.22 -7.08
N MET A 44 -4.74 -1.41 -6.76
CA MET A 44 -4.21 -2.24 -5.67
C MET A 44 -2.79 -2.72 -5.96
N ILE A 45 -2.49 -3.10 -7.20
CA ILE A 45 -1.14 -3.53 -7.56
C ILE A 45 -0.15 -2.38 -7.38
N GLN A 46 -0.49 -1.17 -7.80
CA GLN A 46 0.37 0.00 -7.59
C GLN A 46 0.63 0.23 -6.10
N LEU A 47 -0.41 0.10 -5.28
CA LEU A 47 -0.29 0.29 -3.85
C LEU A 47 0.59 -0.78 -3.20
N LEU A 48 0.30 -2.04 -3.50
CA LEU A 48 0.95 -3.17 -2.84
C LEU A 48 2.41 -3.36 -3.25
N THR A 49 2.74 -3.04 -4.49
CA THR A 49 4.12 -3.21 -4.98
C THR A 49 4.99 -1.98 -4.73
N GLY A 50 4.40 -0.85 -4.39
CA GLY A 50 5.13 0.39 -4.21
C GLY A 50 5.49 1.09 -5.52
N HIS A 51 5.09 0.54 -6.67
CA HIS A 51 5.30 1.17 -7.98
C HIS A 51 4.17 2.15 -8.25
N ASN A 52 4.32 3.38 -7.73
CA ASN A 52 3.28 4.39 -7.77
C ASN A 52 3.92 5.78 -7.78
N ARG A 53 3.09 6.82 -7.70
CA ARG A 53 3.55 8.20 -7.74
C ARG A 53 3.69 8.85 -6.37
N LEU A 54 3.78 8.03 -5.32
CA LEU A 54 4.08 8.55 -4.00
C LEU A 54 5.55 8.99 -3.94
N LYS A 55 5.84 9.92 -3.04
CA LYS A 55 7.16 10.56 -3.02
C LYS A 55 8.33 9.59 -2.84
N TYR A 56 8.15 8.53 -2.05
CA TYR A 56 9.24 7.57 -1.86
C TYR A 56 9.66 6.93 -3.18
N HIS A 57 8.69 6.41 -3.95
CA HIS A 57 9.00 5.77 -5.23
C HIS A 57 9.55 6.78 -6.23
N GLU A 58 8.94 7.96 -6.31
CA GLU A 58 9.40 9.01 -7.22
C GLU A 58 10.84 9.42 -6.92
N SER A 59 11.24 9.46 -5.64
CA SER A 59 12.61 9.80 -5.27
C SER A 59 13.63 8.76 -5.72
N LYS A 60 13.18 7.49 -5.91
CA LYS A 60 14.06 6.41 -6.36
C LYS A 60 14.22 6.37 -7.87
N VAL A 61 13.19 6.77 -8.62
CA VAL A 61 13.21 6.68 -10.09
C VAL A 61 13.43 8.00 -10.78
N ASN A 62 13.18 9.13 -10.12
CA ASN A 62 13.29 10.46 -10.69
C ASN A 62 14.34 11.26 -9.91
N THR A 63 15.48 11.52 -10.54
CA THR A 63 16.59 12.25 -9.89
C THR A 63 16.23 13.69 -9.54
N MET A 64 15.20 14.26 -10.13
CA MET A 64 14.73 15.61 -9.82
C MET A 64 13.90 15.66 -8.54
N GLN A 65 13.41 14.52 -8.07
CA GLN A 65 12.61 14.41 -6.85
C GLN A 65 13.51 13.94 -5.71
N GLU A 66 14.06 14.86 -4.95
CA GLU A 66 14.97 14.53 -3.84
C GLU A 66 14.24 14.28 -2.53
N ASP A 67 13.12 14.97 -2.31
CA ASP A 67 12.38 14.89 -1.05
C ASP A 67 11.39 13.73 -1.08
N SER A 68 11.60 12.74 -0.20
CA SER A 68 10.71 11.59 -0.05
C SER A 68 9.79 11.70 1.15
N SER A 69 9.82 12.84 1.87
CA SER A 69 9.01 13.04 3.06
C SER A 69 7.52 13.05 2.74
N CYS A 70 6.72 12.47 3.64
CA CYS A 70 5.28 12.44 3.49
C CYS A 70 4.70 13.85 3.42
N ARG A 71 3.89 14.11 2.38
CA ARG A 71 3.27 15.44 2.19
C ARG A 71 2.21 15.76 3.24
N PHE A 72 1.77 14.76 3.99
CA PHE A 72 0.69 14.93 4.97
C PHE A 72 1.21 15.13 6.38
N CYS A 73 2.19 14.33 6.83
CA CYS A 73 2.73 14.43 8.18
C CYS A 73 4.17 14.96 8.22
N GLN A 74 4.93 14.82 7.16
CA GLN A 74 6.31 15.28 7.00
C GLN A 74 7.32 14.64 7.98
N TRP A 75 6.92 13.57 8.67
CA TRP A 75 7.78 12.91 9.64
C TRP A 75 8.52 11.70 9.08
N GLU A 76 7.95 11.02 8.11
CA GLU A 76 8.53 9.81 7.54
C GLU A 76 8.40 9.82 6.02
N GLU A 77 9.00 8.84 5.38
CA GLU A 77 8.94 8.71 3.92
C GLU A 77 7.52 8.38 3.47
N GLU A 78 7.10 8.95 2.36
CA GLU A 78 5.77 8.76 1.80
C GLU A 78 5.72 7.46 0.99
N THR A 79 5.44 6.37 1.69
CA THR A 79 5.21 5.05 1.07
C THR A 79 3.74 4.67 1.20
N ALA A 80 3.32 3.68 0.41
CA ALA A 80 1.95 3.19 0.50
C ALA A 80 1.65 2.64 1.90
N TRP A 81 2.58 1.85 2.46
CA TRP A 81 2.40 1.31 3.81
C TRP A 81 2.28 2.41 4.85
N HIS A 82 3.13 3.45 4.75
CA HIS A 82 3.05 4.57 5.68
C HIS A 82 1.67 5.21 5.67
N LEU A 83 1.14 5.51 4.49
CA LEU A 83 -0.17 6.13 4.36
C LEU A 83 -1.30 5.22 4.87
N VAL A 84 -1.21 3.93 4.58
CA VAL A 84 -2.24 2.96 4.98
C VAL A 84 -2.17 2.67 6.48
N ALA A 85 -0.98 2.48 7.02
CA ALA A 85 -0.80 1.89 8.34
C ALA A 85 -0.36 2.87 9.43
N GLU A 86 0.37 3.92 9.09
CA GLU A 86 1.12 4.69 10.09
C GLU A 86 0.88 6.18 10.09
N CYS A 87 0.56 6.78 8.94
CA CYS A 87 0.51 8.25 8.83
C CYS A 87 -0.51 8.85 9.80
N PRO A 88 -0.09 9.75 10.68
CA PRO A 88 -1.02 10.36 11.65
C PRO A 88 -2.10 11.23 11.02
N ALA A 89 -1.90 11.68 9.79
CA ALA A 89 -2.92 12.49 9.11
C ALA A 89 -4.20 11.69 8.81
N PHE A 90 -4.11 10.36 8.76
CA PHE A 90 -5.23 9.49 8.42
C PHE A 90 -5.66 8.58 9.57
N TRP A 91 -5.33 8.93 10.81
CA TRP A 91 -5.65 8.09 11.97
C TRP A 91 -7.16 7.85 12.11
N ARG A 92 -7.97 8.86 11.83
CA ARG A 92 -9.42 8.75 11.95
C ARG A 92 -10.01 7.79 10.91
N SER A 93 -9.51 7.88 9.68
CA SER A 93 -9.95 6.97 8.62
C SER A 93 -9.58 5.53 8.95
N ARG A 94 -8.40 5.32 9.52
CA ARG A 94 -7.97 4.00 9.96
C ARG A 94 -8.87 3.47 11.08
N MET A 95 -9.17 4.31 12.05
CA MET A 95 -10.06 3.93 13.15
C MET A 95 -11.44 3.52 12.64
N ASP A 96 -11.98 4.29 11.68
CA ASP A 96 -13.32 4.01 11.13
C ASP A 96 -13.36 2.69 10.33
N ILE A 97 -12.30 2.38 9.61
CA ILE A 97 -12.30 1.25 8.68
C ILE A 97 -11.68 -0.01 9.29
N PHE A 98 -10.51 0.14 9.93
CA PHE A 98 -9.77 -0.99 10.48
C PHE A 98 -9.97 -1.17 11.98
N GLY A 99 -10.55 -0.18 12.65
CA GLY A 99 -10.77 -0.25 14.10
C GLY A 99 -9.56 0.12 14.93
N ASP A 100 -8.49 0.65 14.31
CA ASP A 100 -7.25 1.01 15.00
C ASP A 100 -6.66 2.27 14.39
N THR A 101 -5.90 3.02 15.19
CA THR A 101 -5.25 4.23 14.71
C THR A 101 -3.96 3.93 13.95
N ILE A 102 -3.32 2.82 14.27
CA ILE A 102 -2.10 2.35 13.63
C ILE A 102 -2.27 0.86 13.35
N LEU A 103 -1.85 0.41 12.16
CA LEU A 103 -1.83 -1.00 11.82
C LEU A 103 -0.45 -1.58 12.13
N ASP A 104 -0.34 -2.27 13.26
CA ASP A 104 0.92 -2.89 13.67
C ASP A 104 1.19 -4.18 12.91
N THR A 105 0.14 -4.85 12.50
CA THR A 105 0.24 -6.13 11.82
C THR A 105 -0.49 -6.06 10.49
N PRO A 106 -0.11 -6.91 9.52
CA PRO A 106 -0.75 -6.91 8.21
C PRO A 106 -2.10 -7.63 8.20
N GLU A 107 -2.89 -7.47 9.25
CA GLU A 107 -4.22 -8.08 9.36
C GLU A 107 -5.27 -7.19 8.71
N TRP A 108 -5.10 -6.95 7.42
CA TRP A 108 -6.02 -6.15 6.63
C TRP A 108 -6.84 -7.05 5.73
N LYS A 109 -8.05 -6.60 5.40
CA LYS A 109 -8.89 -7.27 4.42
C LYS A 109 -8.93 -6.44 3.14
N VAL A 110 -9.03 -7.12 2.00
CA VAL A 110 -8.99 -6.44 0.69
C VAL A 110 -10.05 -5.35 0.60
N MET A 111 -11.28 -5.65 1.05
CA MET A 111 -12.36 -4.67 0.98
C MET A 111 -12.16 -3.49 1.92
N GLN A 112 -11.55 -3.73 3.10
CA GLN A 112 -11.21 -2.64 4.00
C GLN A 112 -10.17 -1.71 3.37
N LEU A 113 -9.14 -2.29 2.76
CA LEU A 113 -8.10 -1.50 2.10
C LEU A 113 -8.69 -0.70 0.93
N MET A 114 -9.57 -1.30 0.15
CA MET A 114 -10.26 -0.60 -0.93
C MET A 114 -11.07 0.59 -0.39
N ASN A 115 -11.80 0.38 0.70
CA ASN A 115 -12.58 1.45 1.31
C ASN A 115 -11.69 2.58 1.85
N PHE A 116 -10.55 2.22 2.44
CA PHE A 116 -9.59 3.19 2.93
C PHE A 116 -9.02 4.03 1.78
N ILE A 117 -8.62 3.38 0.69
CA ILE A 117 -8.09 4.05 -0.49
C ILE A 117 -9.09 5.06 -1.04
N LYS A 118 -10.36 4.67 -1.11
CA LYS A 118 -11.43 5.54 -1.59
C LYS A 118 -11.68 6.70 -0.63
N LYS A 119 -11.66 6.43 0.67
CA LYS A 119 -11.95 7.44 1.68
C LYS A 119 -10.90 8.55 1.69
N ILE A 120 -9.63 8.21 1.57
CA ILE A 120 -8.57 9.22 1.56
C ILE A 120 -8.25 9.74 0.15
N LYS A 121 -9.01 9.27 -0.85
CA LYS A 121 -8.84 9.67 -2.26
C LYS A 121 -7.44 9.37 -2.78
N MET A 122 -6.89 8.25 -2.38
CA MET A 122 -5.52 7.84 -2.74
C MET A 122 -5.36 7.65 -4.26
N LYS A 123 -6.43 7.39 -4.98
CA LYS A 123 -6.39 7.26 -6.43
C LYS A 123 -5.74 8.49 -7.10
N LYS A 124 -6.05 9.68 -6.60
CA LYS A 124 -5.47 10.92 -7.12
C LYS A 124 -3.98 11.02 -6.83
N LEU A 125 -3.54 10.43 -5.70
CA LEU A 125 -2.12 10.42 -5.34
C LEU A 125 -1.35 9.43 -6.19
N LEU A 126 -1.93 8.26 -6.46
CA LEU A 126 -1.28 7.21 -7.24
C LEU A 126 -1.25 7.53 -8.73
N ASN A 127 -2.29 8.21 -9.23
CA ASN A 127 -2.43 8.58 -10.63
C ASN A 127 -2.84 10.05 -10.75
N PRO A 128 -1.93 11.01 -10.49
CA PRO A 128 -2.30 12.43 -10.47
C PRO A 128 -2.81 12.97 -11.80
N GLY A 129 -2.49 12.31 -12.93
CA GLY A 129 -3.00 12.71 -14.24
C GLY A 129 -4.39 12.20 -14.56
N SER A 130 -5.01 11.42 -13.67
CA SER A 130 -6.34 10.87 -13.86
C SER A 130 -7.41 11.86 -13.37
N ASN A 131 -8.41 12.12 -14.22
CA ASN A 131 -9.51 13.03 -13.90
C ASN A 131 -10.71 12.34 -13.27
N GLN A 132 -10.52 11.17 -12.72
CA GLN A 132 -11.63 10.39 -12.13
C GLN A 132 -11.40 9.99 -10.72
#